data_3ab17b2434bfb7789d7971e784e06c06
#
_entry.id   3ab17b2434bfb7789d7971e784e06c06
#
_cell.length_a   1.000
_cell.length_b   1.000
_cell.length_c   1.000
_cell.angle_alpha   90.00
_cell.angle_beta   90.00
_cell.angle_gamma   90.00
#
_symmetry.space_group_name_H-M   'P 1'
#
loop_
_entity.id
_entity.type
_entity.pdbx_description
1 polymer ?
#
loop_
_entity_poly.entity_id
_entity_poly.type
_entity_poly.pdbx_seq_one_letter_code
_entity_poly.pdbx_strand_id
1 'polypeptide(L)'
;LFAKTLKDRYLAMPDVGEHVACLMDERFEAGVILGAVYDDTNLPPEGNQDRDYIRWGNGAVVEHDRKTGRITINTPNDVEITAANAVTIKAATVTIDSPQTICTGQLTVQGRLNYESGLSGRGGGSISGDVIVQGGDVKADNITLKQHVHGGVDAGGDRSGQSEA
;
A
#
# COMPACT_ATOMS: atom_id res chain seq x y z
N LEU A 1 -28.92 -17.65 -2.79
CA LEU A 1 -28.12 -16.44 -2.98
C LEU A 1 -29.03 -15.21 -2.89
N PHE A 2 -28.80 -14.37 -1.88
CA PHE A 2 -29.52 -13.09 -1.82
C PHE A 2 -28.89 -12.13 -2.84
N ALA A 3 -29.36 -12.18 -4.07
CA ALA A 3 -28.92 -11.30 -5.10
C ALA A 3 -29.53 -9.89 -4.92
N LYS A 4 -28.72 -8.84 -5.02
CA LYS A 4 -29.20 -7.47 -5.24
C LYS A 4 -29.26 -7.24 -6.75
N THR A 5 -30.39 -6.75 -7.24
CA THR A 5 -30.65 -6.72 -8.69
C THR A 5 -31.01 -5.33 -9.25
N LEU A 6 -31.15 -4.32 -8.38
CA LEU A 6 -31.58 -2.99 -8.83
C LEU A 6 -30.39 -2.03 -8.97
N LYS A 7 -30.11 -1.20 -7.97
CA LYS A 7 -29.00 -0.23 -8.00
C LYS A 7 -27.67 -0.88 -7.66
N ASP A 8 -27.68 -1.67 -6.59
CA ASP A 8 -26.53 -2.49 -6.20
C ASP A 8 -26.70 -3.88 -6.80
N ARG A 9 -25.63 -4.47 -7.28
CA ARG A 9 -25.63 -5.82 -7.86
C ARG A 9 -24.61 -6.69 -7.16
N TYR A 10 -25.03 -7.90 -6.81
CA TYR A 10 -24.15 -8.95 -6.31
C TYR A 10 -24.43 -10.22 -7.13
N LEU A 11 -23.38 -10.79 -7.66
CA LEU A 11 -23.45 -12.01 -8.45
C LEU A 11 -22.32 -12.95 -8.00
N ALA A 12 -22.70 -14.13 -7.52
CA ALA A 12 -21.82 -15.28 -7.37
C ALA A 12 -22.59 -16.47 -7.94
N MET A 13 -22.20 -16.93 -9.11
CA MET A 13 -22.82 -18.08 -9.78
C MET A 13 -22.08 -19.34 -9.35
N PRO A 14 -22.79 -20.44 -9.05
CA PRO A 14 -22.18 -21.74 -8.91
C PRO A 14 -21.46 -22.16 -10.21
N ASP A 15 -20.34 -22.84 -10.06
CA ASP A 15 -19.63 -23.45 -11.19
C ASP A 15 -20.36 -24.70 -11.69
N VAL A 16 -20.10 -25.06 -12.96
CA VAL A 16 -20.64 -26.29 -13.53
C VAL A 16 -20.07 -27.49 -12.80
N GLY A 17 -20.96 -28.31 -12.21
CA GLY A 17 -20.60 -29.47 -11.41
C GLY A 17 -20.69 -29.26 -9.89
N GLU A 18 -20.97 -28.05 -9.42
CA GLU A 18 -21.24 -27.82 -8.00
C GLU A 18 -22.61 -28.39 -7.59
N HIS A 19 -22.69 -28.97 -6.40
CA HIS A 19 -23.94 -29.33 -5.77
C HIS A 19 -24.66 -28.09 -5.27
N VAL A 20 -25.91 -27.92 -5.70
CA VAL A 20 -26.72 -26.76 -5.33
C VAL A 20 -28.04 -27.16 -4.69
N ALA A 21 -28.47 -26.38 -3.71
CA ALA A 21 -29.84 -26.48 -3.18
C ALA A 21 -30.77 -25.61 -4.03
N CYS A 22 -31.86 -26.20 -4.49
CA CYS A 22 -32.85 -25.53 -5.34
C CYS A 22 -34.25 -25.61 -4.71
N LEU A 23 -35.04 -24.58 -4.99
CA LEU A 23 -36.47 -24.59 -4.78
C LEU A 23 -37.11 -24.61 -6.17
N MET A 24 -37.85 -25.70 -6.48
CA MET A 24 -38.43 -25.92 -7.81
C MET A 24 -39.95 -25.95 -7.69
N ASP A 25 -40.62 -25.65 -8.83
CA ASP A 25 -42.05 -25.88 -8.94
C ASP A 25 -42.40 -27.40 -8.98
N GLU A 26 -43.68 -27.72 -8.97
CA GLU A 26 -44.16 -29.11 -8.96
C GLU A 26 -43.76 -29.89 -10.24
N ARG A 27 -43.42 -29.19 -11.31
CA ARG A 27 -43.07 -29.81 -12.59
C ARG A 27 -41.55 -29.82 -12.86
N PHE A 28 -40.76 -29.25 -11.95
CA PHE A 28 -39.32 -29.09 -12.09
C PHE A 28 -38.90 -28.26 -13.34
N GLU A 29 -39.79 -27.41 -13.87
CA GLU A 29 -39.55 -26.60 -15.05
C GLU A 29 -39.00 -25.21 -14.71
N ALA A 30 -39.30 -24.71 -13.49
CA ALA A 30 -38.85 -23.42 -13.01
C ALA A 30 -38.48 -23.47 -11.53
N GLY A 31 -37.52 -22.63 -11.12
CA GLY A 31 -37.11 -22.60 -9.72
C GLY A 31 -36.05 -21.57 -9.44
N VAL A 32 -35.58 -21.57 -8.20
CA VAL A 32 -34.51 -20.70 -7.70
C VAL A 32 -33.40 -21.54 -7.11
N ILE A 33 -32.15 -21.20 -7.42
CA ILE A 33 -30.97 -21.75 -6.76
C ILE A 33 -30.78 -20.99 -5.45
N LEU A 34 -30.79 -21.69 -4.32
CA LEU A 34 -30.56 -21.11 -2.99
C LEU A 34 -29.08 -20.90 -2.69
N GLY A 35 -28.22 -21.77 -3.22
CA GLY A 35 -26.77 -21.69 -3.07
C GLY A 35 -26.09 -23.03 -3.29
N ALA A 36 -24.76 -23.03 -3.32
CA ALA A 36 -23.97 -24.24 -3.32
C ALA A 36 -23.96 -24.90 -1.93
N VAL A 37 -23.80 -26.21 -1.91
CA VAL A 37 -23.76 -27.04 -0.70
C VAL A 37 -22.45 -27.82 -0.69
N TYR A 38 -21.75 -27.80 0.43
CA TYR A 38 -20.55 -28.62 0.60
C TYR A 38 -20.94 -30.12 0.62
N ASP A 39 -20.07 -30.93 0.07
CA ASP A 39 -20.20 -32.37 0.00
C ASP A 39 -18.86 -33.07 0.34
N ASP A 40 -18.84 -34.40 0.25
CA ASP A 40 -17.65 -35.21 0.56
C ASP A 40 -16.46 -34.94 -0.40
N THR A 41 -16.73 -34.36 -1.56
CA THR A 41 -15.71 -34.01 -2.56
C THR A 41 -15.25 -32.55 -2.43
N ASN A 42 -16.19 -31.68 -2.09
CA ASN A 42 -15.99 -30.23 -1.95
C ASN A 42 -16.21 -29.82 -0.49
N LEU A 43 -15.19 -30.02 0.33
CA LEU A 43 -15.23 -29.70 1.75
C LEU A 43 -15.13 -28.18 1.99
N PRO A 44 -15.71 -27.66 3.10
CA PRO A 44 -15.48 -26.28 3.51
C PRO A 44 -13.99 -26.04 3.74
N PRO A 45 -13.46 -24.86 3.39
CA PRO A 45 -12.03 -24.58 3.43
C PRO A 45 -11.40 -24.69 4.82
N GLU A 46 -12.14 -24.37 5.88
CA GLU A 46 -11.74 -24.57 7.27
C GLU A 46 -12.98 -24.71 8.17
N GLY A 47 -12.95 -25.66 9.10
CA GLY A 47 -14.00 -25.85 10.11
C GLY A 47 -13.86 -24.90 11.31
N ASN A 48 -13.53 -23.63 11.10
CA ASN A 48 -13.33 -22.66 12.18
C ASN A 48 -14.44 -21.62 12.19
N GLN A 49 -15.30 -21.70 13.21
CA GLN A 49 -16.43 -20.78 13.39
C GLN A 49 -16.04 -19.31 13.66
N ASP A 50 -14.78 -19.04 13.94
CA ASP A 50 -14.28 -17.70 14.22
C ASP A 50 -13.75 -16.99 12.96
N ARG A 51 -13.78 -17.65 11.81
CA ARG A 51 -13.33 -17.09 10.53
C ARG A 51 -14.49 -16.93 9.55
N ASP A 52 -14.60 -15.73 9.00
CA ASP A 52 -15.40 -15.43 7.82
C ASP A 52 -14.46 -15.32 6.62
N TYR A 53 -14.72 -16.08 5.57
CA TYR A 53 -13.69 -16.42 4.61
C TYR A 53 -14.26 -16.54 3.20
N ILE A 54 -13.64 -15.84 2.27
CA ILE A 54 -13.90 -15.95 0.83
C ILE A 54 -12.61 -16.37 0.14
N ARG A 55 -12.65 -17.46 -0.59
CA ARG A 55 -11.52 -17.96 -1.39
C ARG A 55 -11.94 -18.12 -2.83
N TRP A 56 -11.11 -17.65 -3.74
CA TRP A 56 -11.27 -17.84 -5.18
C TRP A 56 -10.38 -18.97 -5.69
N GLY A 57 -10.76 -19.55 -6.84
CA GLY A 57 -10.05 -20.67 -7.45
C GLY A 57 -8.58 -20.38 -7.81
N ASN A 58 -8.21 -19.10 -8.00
CA ASN A 58 -6.82 -18.67 -8.23
C ASN A 58 -5.98 -18.57 -6.95
N GLY A 59 -6.55 -18.87 -5.77
CA GLY A 59 -5.88 -18.80 -4.48
C GLY A 59 -5.97 -17.45 -3.76
N ALA A 60 -6.63 -16.45 -4.35
CA ALA A 60 -6.91 -15.20 -3.65
C ALA A 60 -7.87 -15.43 -2.48
N VAL A 61 -7.65 -14.69 -1.38
CA VAL A 61 -8.39 -14.84 -0.11
C VAL A 61 -8.71 -13.48 0.48
N VAL A 62 -9.93 -13.32 0.97
CA VAL A 62 -10.31 -12.29 1.92
C VAL A 62 -10.85 -12.97 3.17
N GLU A 63 -10.28 -12.68 4.30
CA GLU A 63 -10.58 -13.33 5.58
C GLU A 63 -10.79 -12.30 6.68
N HIS A 64 -11.76 -12.55 7.56
CA HIS A 64 -11.91 -11.84 8.83
C HIS A 64 -11.83 -12.85 9.99
N ASP A 65 -10.85 -12.65 10.86
CA ASP A 65 -10.70 -13.42 12.10
C ASP A 65 -11.39 -12.67 13.25
N ARG A 66 -12.47 -13.23 13.76
CA ARG A 66 -13.28 -12.66 14.84
C ARG A 66 -12.55 -12.56 16.17
N LYS A 67 -11.61 -13.47 16.46
CA LYS A 67 -10.84 -13.47 17.71
C LYS A 67 -9.86 -12.32 17.79
N THR A 68 -9.16 -12.08 16.70
CA THR A 68 -8.14 -11.03 16.62
C THR A 68 -8.66 -9.71 16.05
N GLY A 69 -9.84 -9.73 15.42
CA GLY A 69 -10.39 -8.59 14.67
C GLY A 69 -9.61 -8.27 13.38
N ARG A 70 -8.73 -9.17 12.93
CA ARG A 70 -7.89 -8.95 11.74
C ARG A 70 -8.69 -9.20 10.48
N ILE A 71 -8.52 -8.30 9.51
CA ILE A 71 -8.91 -8.53 8.11
C ILE A 71 -7.64 -8.76 7.31
N THR A 72 -7.60 -9.82 6.54
CA THR A 72 -6.48 -10.18 5.67
C THR A 72 -6.96 -10.22 4.23
N ILE A 73 -6.20 -9.59 3.35
CA ILE A 73 -6.36 -9.71 1.89
C ILE A 73 -5.06 -10.31 1.37
N ASN A 74 -5.14 -11.48 0.77
CA ASN A 74 -4.00 -12.17 0.19
C ASN A 74 -4.35 -12.58 -1.24
N THR A 75 -3.48 -12.27 -2.19
CA THR A 75 -3.63 -12.64 -3.59
C THR A 75 -2.27 -13.03 -4.17
N PRO A 76 -2.21 -14.04 -5.04
CA PRO A 76 -0.97 -14.38 -5.75
C PRO A 76 -0.62 -13.36 -6.83
N ASN A 77 -1.54 -12.46 -7.16
CA ASN A 77 -1.39 -11.43 -8.20
C ASN A 77 -1.50 -10.03 -7.59
N ASP A 78 -2.03 -9.09 -8.34
CA ASP A 78 -2.08 -7.68 -8.02
C ASP A 78 -3.30 -7.33 -7.14
N VAL A 79 -3.15 -6.27 -6.36
CA VAL A 79 -4.26 -5.56 -5.71
C VAL A 79 -4.29 -4.14 -6.25
N GLU A 80 -5.40 -3.73 -6.86
CA GLU A 80 -5.63 -2.37 -7.32
C GLU A 80 -6.69 -1.69 -6.44
N ILE A 81 -6.36 -0.49 -5.96
CA ILE A 81 -7.29 0.35 -5.20
C ILE A 81 -7.44 1.66 -5.94
N THR A 82 -8.60 1.89 -6.55
CA THR A 82 -8.93 3.13 -7.27
C THR A 82 -10.05 3.86 -6.58
N ALA A 83 -9.84 5.12 -6.27
CA ALA A 83 -10.86 6.01 -5.71
C ALA A 83 -10.92 7.32 -6.49
N ALA A 84 -12.13 7.78 -6.80
CA ALA A 84 -12.31 9.04 -7.54
C ALA A 84 -11.82 10.27 -6.77
N ASN A 85 -11.89 10.25 -5.43
CA ASN A 85 -11.56 11.40 -4.60
C ASN A 85 -10.35 11.16 -3.70
N ALA A 86 -10.41 10.18 -2.79
CA ALA A 86 -9.35 9.96 -1.82
C ALA A 86 -9.31 8.53 -1.28
N VAL A 87 -8.11 8.09 -0.94
CA VAL A 87 -7.86 6.91 -0.09
C VAL A 87 -7.24 7.41 1.21
N THR A 88 -7.85 7.09 2.35
CA THR A 88 -7.36 7.49 3.67
C THR A 88 -6.99 6.25 4.48
N ILE A 89 -5.75 6.19 4.97
CA ILE A 89 -5.26 5.13 5.85
C ILE A 89 -4.95 5.75 7.21
N LYS A 90 -5.62 5.28 8.28
CA LYS A 90 -5.37 5.71 9.66
C LYS A 90 -4.97 4.51 10.50
N ALA A 91 -3.77 4.51 11.03
CA ALA A 91 -3.24 3.46 11.89
C ALA A 91 -2.15 4.04 12.81
N ALA A 92 -1.85 3.35 13.90
CA ALA A 92 -0.68 3.67 14.74
C ALA A 92 0.63 3.48 13.94
N THR A 93 0.67 2.50 13.06
CA THR A 93 1.80 2.23 12.17
C THR A 93 1.29 1.78 10.80
N VAL A 94 1.88 2.32 9.75
CA VAL A 94 1.70 1.85 8.36
C VAL A 94 3.07 1.37 7.88
N THR A 95 3.14 0.11 7.45
CA THR A 95 4.35 -0.47 6.85
C THR A 95 4.10 -0.70 5.36
N ILE A 96 4.99 -0.20 4.52
CA ILE A 96 5.04 -0.48 3.09
C ILE A 96 6.32 -1.28 2.84
N ASP A 97 6.17 -2.59 2.66
CA ASP A 97 7.28 -3.49 2.35
C ASP A 97 7.30 -3.73 0.84
N SER A 98 8.12 -2.98 0.15
CA SER A 98 8.19 -2.99 -1.31
C SER A 98 9.59 -2.57 -1.77
N PRO A 99 10.19 -3.27 -2.75
CA PRO A 99 11.47 -2.86 -3.35
C PRO A 99 11.41 -1.47 -3.98
N GLN A 100 10.23 -1.02 -4.41
CA GLN A 100 10.03 0.30 -5.01
C GLN A 100 8.65 0.86 -4.63
N THR A 101 8.63 2.08 -4.13
CA THR A 101 7.40 2.85 -3.90
C THR A 101 7.45 4.11 -4.76
N ILE A 102 6.40 4.34 -5.57
CA ILE A 102 6.32 5.47 -6.50
C ILE A 102 5.19 6.41 -6.07
N CYS A 103 5.54 7.68 -5.85
CA CYS A 103 4.59 8.78 -5.73
C CYS A 103 4.69 9.64 -6.99
N THR A 104 3.67 9.64 -7.83
CA THR A 104 3.67 10.40 -9.10
C THR A 104 3.37 11.87 -8.92
N GLY A 105 2.81 12.25 -7.78
CA GLY A 105 2.51 13.63 -7.40
C GLY A 105 3.39 14.11 -6.25
N GLN A 106 2.87 15.06 -5.50
CA GLN A 106 3.56 15.63 -4.34
C GLN A 106 3.47 14.68 -3.14
N LEU A 107 4.59 14.48 -2.45
CA LEU A 107 4.65 13.82 -1.14
C LEU A 107 4.84 14.90 -0.06
N THR A 108 3.90 14.98 0.90
CA THR A 108 4.01 15.85 2.07
C THR A 108 4.24 15.01 3.33
N VAL A 109 5.36 15.24 4.01
CA VAL A 109 5.69 14.61 5.30
C VAL A 109 5.65 15.68 6.37
N GLN A 110 4.65 15.63 7.27
CA GLN A 110 4.47 16.62 8.34
C GLN A 110 5.39 16.39 9.56
N GLY A 111 5.91 15.18 9.70
CA GLY A 111 6.85 14.82 10.76
C GLY A 111 8.28 14.69 10.26
N ARG A 112 9.13 14.03 11.05
CA ARG A 112 10.49 13.74 10.66
C ARG A 112 10.52 12.73 9.52
N LEU A 113 11.30 13.00 8.47
CA LEU A 113 11.66 12.05 7.43
C LEU A 113 13.02 11.42 7.78
N ASN A 114 13.07 10.12 8.00
CA ASN A 114 14.31 9.35 8.13
C ASN A 114 14.53 8.58 6.83
N TYR A 115 15.75 8.63 6.30
CA TYR A 115 16.20 7.82 5.17
C TYR A 115 17.60 7.26 5.48
N GLU A 116 17.79 5.98 5.23
CA GLU A 116 19.01 5.27 5.67
C GLU A 116 20.05 5.15 4.53
N SER A 117 19.61 5.17 3.29
CA SER A 117 20.47 4.89 2.12
C SER A 117 20.75 6.11 1.24
N GLY A 118 20.40 7.30 1.68
CA GLY A 118 20.65 8.54 0.95
C GLY A 118 19.41 9.14 0.31
N LEU A 119 19.53 10.38 -0.14
CA LEU A 119 18.51 11.16 -0.82
C LEU A 119 19.08 11.60 -2.18
N SER A 120 18.34 11.30 -3.25
CA SER A 120 18.67 11.76 -4.61
C SER A 120 17.47 12.49 -5.20
N GLY A 121 17.71 13.64 -5.81
CA GLY A 121 16.69 14.43 -6.49
C GLY A 121 17.23 15.09 -7.75
N ARG A 122 16.34 15.40 -8.69
CA ARG A 122 16.62 16.24 -9.86
C ARG A 122 15.79 17.50 -9.75
N GLY A 123 16.40 18.62 -10.05
CA GLY A 123 15.79 19.95 -9.92
C GLY A 123 16.29 20.68 -8.69
N GLY A 124 15.74 21.85 -8.45
CA GLY A 124 16.11 22.68 -7.29
C GLY A 124 15.42 22.22 -6.02
N GLY A 125 15.97 22.60 -4.88
CA GLY A 125 15.38 22.42 -3.56
C GLY A 125 15.68 23.62 -2.68
N SER A 126 14.83 23.89 -1.69
CA SER A 126 15.12 24.85 -0.63
C SER A 126 14.95 24.19 0.73
N ILE A 127 15.83 24.54 1.65
CA ILE A 127 15.77 24.09 3.03
C ILE A 127 15.67 25.35 3.90
N SER A 128 14.62 25.43 4.71
CA SER A 128 14.48 26.49 5.71
C SER A 128 14.88 25.92 7.06
N GLY A 129 15.98 26.43 7.61
CA GLY A 129 16.61 25.94 8.83
C GLY A 129 18.07 25.51 8.59
N ASP A 130 18.69 24.98 9.64
CA ASP A 130 20.09 24.59 9.57
C ASP A 130 20.29 23.24 8.87
N VAL A 131 21.38 23.13 8.13
CA VAL A 131 21.86 21.86 7.56
C VAL A 131 23.14 21.45 8.30
N ILE A 132 23.08 20.37 9.06
CA ILE A 132 24.22 19.82 9.78
C ILE A 132 24.74 18.59 9.04
N VAL A 133 25.99 18.66 8.55
CA VAL A 133 26.68 17.55 7.89
C VAL A 133 27.68 16.94 8.83
N GLN A 134 27.47 15.68 9.24
CA GLN A 134 28.36 14.93 10.11
C GLN A 134 29.06 13.81 9.33
N GLY A 135 30.38 13.71 9.44
CA GLY A 135 31.15 12.65 8.79
C GLY A 135 31.33 12.77 7.28
N GLY A 136 30.75 13.81 6.67
CA GLY A 136 30.82 14.09 5.23
C GLY A 136 31.19 15.54 4.94
N ASP A 137 30.89 15.99 3.74
CA ASP A 137 31.08 17.35 3.24
C ASP A 137 29.94 17.75 2.29
N VAL A 138 29.72 19.02 2.13
CA VAL A 138 28.87 19.58 1.06
C VAL A 138 29.74 19.83 -0.17
N LYS A 139 29.32 19.28 -1.31
CA LYS A 139 30.03 19.42 -2.59
C LYS A 139 29.18 20.14 -3.63
N ALA A 140 29.77 21.07 -4.33
CA ALA A 140 29.25 21.62 -5.57
C ALA A 140 30.26 21.24 -6.67
N ASP A 141 29.92 20.30 -7.54
CA ASP A 141 30.83 19.67 -8.51
C ASP A 141 32.09 19.10 -7.81
N ASN A 142 33.25 19.72 -8.07
CA ASN A 142 34.54 19.33 -7.48
C ASN A 142 34.96 20.20 -6.28
N ILE A 143 34.14 21.16 -5.87
CA ILE A 143 34.45 22.07 -4.75
C ILE A 143 33.76 21.57 -3.49
N THR A 144 34.52 21.37 -2.43
CA THR A 144 34.03 20.94 -1.11
C THR A 144 33.97 22.12 -0.15
N LEU A 145 32.99 22.19 0.70
CA LEU A 145 32.84 23.25 1.67
C LEU A 145 34.02 23.29 2.67
N LYS A 146 34.52 22.13 3.08
CA LYS A 146 35.63 22.03 4.05
C LYS A 146 37.01 22.38 3.50
N GLN A 147 37.24 22.19 2.21
CA GLN A 147 38.57 22.25 1.62
C GLN A 147 38.67 23.23 0.44
N HIS A 148 37.64 24.08 0.21
CA HIS A 148 37.75 25.08 -0.83
C HIS A 148 38.75 26.18 -0.45
N VAL A 149 39.43 26.67 -1.44
CA VAL A 149 40.42 27.73 -1.30
C VAL A 149 40.10 28.89 -2.27
N HIS A 150 40.45 30.07 -1.89
CA HIS A 150 40.32 31.27 -2.74
C HIS A 150 41.68 31.62 -3.31
N GLY A 151 41.76 31.79 -4.64
CA GLY A 151 42.96 32.30 -5.31
C GLY A 151 43.02 33.83 -5.27
N GLY A 152 44.23 34.38 -5.35
CA GLY A 152 44.42 35.83 -5.44
C GLY A 152 44.29 36.60 -4.13
N VAL A 153 44.36 35.90 -3.00
CA VAL A 153 44.42 36.50 -1.64
C VAL A 153 45.75 36.22 -1.00
N ASP A 154 46.32 37.20 -0.28
CA ASP A 154 47.54 37.03 0.49
C ASP A 154 47.23 36.20 1.76
N ALA A 155 48.19 35.33 2.14
CA ALA A 155 48.08 34.58 3.37
C ALA A 155 48.31 35.52 4.57
N GLY A 156 47.27 35.75 5.34
CA GLY A 156 47.28 36.58 6.56
C GLY A 156 46.83 35.78 7.79
N GLY A 157 47.16 36.29 8.99
CA GLY A 157 46.73 35.71 10.25
C GLY A 157 45.28 36.11 10.66
N ASP A 158 44.71 37.06 9.96
CA ASP A 158 43.39 37.61 10.27
C ASP A 158 42.26 36.78 9.63
N ARG A 159 41.11 36.79 10.27
CA ARG A 159 39.88 36.17 9.73
C ARG A 159 39.15 37.19 8.89
N SER A 160 38.54 36.74 7.79
CA SER A 160 37.57 37.56 7.08
C SER A 160 36.39 37.94 7.99
N GLY A 161 35.79 39.08 7.78
CA GLY A 161 34.53 39.45 8.41
C GLY A 161 33.39 38.47 8.05
N GLN A 162 32.26 38.61 8.74
CA GLN A 162 31.07 37.88 8.34
C GLN A 162 30.64 38.26 6.91
N SER A 163 30.05 37.30 6.20
CA SER A 163 29.46 37.59 4.90
C SER A 163 28.31 38.60 5.08
N GLU A 164 28.35 39.68 4.35
CA GLU A 164 27.25 40.65 4.29
C GLU A 164 26.14 40.10 3.40
N ALA A 165 24.85 40.37 3.78
CA ALA A 165 23.67 39.88 3.08
C ALA A 165 23.40 40.66 1.78
#